data_81fd2c54d1ced21518ffe7f78d8d1be5
#
_entry.id   81fd2c54d1ced21518ffe7f78d8d1be5
#
_cell.length_a   1.000
_cell.length_b   1.000
_cell.length_c   1.000
_cell.angle_alpha   90.00
_cell.angle_beta   90.00
_cell.angle_gamma   90.00
#
_symmetry.space_group_name_H-M   'P 1'
#
loop_
_entity.id
_entity.type
_entity.pdbx_description
1 polymer ?
#
loop_
_entity_poly.entity_id
_entity_poly.type
_entity_poly.pdbx_seq_one_letter_code
_entity_poly.pdbx_strand_id
1 'polypeptide(L)'
;MKNEVKHTAHSSYRCEYHIVFAPKYRRKVIYKEIRKDIGEIFRKLCNEMKVEIIEAEACVDHIHMLVSIPPYMSIAQFVGTLKSKSALMIFDRHANLKYRYGNRNFWARGYFVDTVGKNEKMIANYIKNQLEEDFAKDQITLKEFADPFTGVRNK
;
A
#
# COMPACT_ATOMS: atom_id res chain seq x y z
N MET A 1 -14.98 8.18 3.58
CA MET A 1 -13.57 8.48 3.33
C MET A 1 -13.37 9.96 3.23
N LYS A 2 -12.45 10.42 3.96
CA LYS A 2 -12.26 11.85 4.11
C LYS A 2 -10.89 12.23 3.57
N ASN A 3 -10.88 13.03 2.53
CA ASN A 3 -9.67 13.66 2.02
C ASN A 3 -9.24 14.75 3.00
N GLU A 4 -8.91 14.31 4.20
CA GLU A 4 -8.64 15.21 5.32
C GLU A 4 -7.21 15.69 5.34
N VAL A 5 -7.04 16.95 5.68
CA VAL A 5 -5.73 17.49 6.00
C VAL A 5 -5.34 16.97 7.38
N LYS A 6 -4.17 16.38 7.46
CA LYS A 6 -3.59 15.91 8.72
C LYS A 6 -2.65 16.95 9.27
N HIS A 7 -2.32 16.82 10.55
CA HIS A 7 -1.48 17.78 11.23
C HIS A 7 -0.39 17.10 12.04
N THR A 8 0.81 17.67 11.99
CA THR A 8 1.84 17.45 12.99
C THR A 8 1.90 18.70 13.88
N ALA A 9 2.87 18.76 14.80
CA ALA A 9 3.00 19.91 15.68
C ALA A 9 3.15 21.24 14.93
N HIS A 10 3.84 21.21 13.78
CA HIS A 10 4.18 22.43 13.04
C HIS A 10 3.82 22.37 11.55
N SER A 11 3.15 21.31 11.12
CA SER A 11 2.86 21.11 9.69
C SER A 11 1.44 20.61 9.47
N SER A 12 0.91 20.96 8.32
CA SER A 12 -0.32 20.35 7.79
C SER A 12 0.04 19.55 6.55
N TYR A 13 -0.54 18.40 6.37
CA TYR A 13 -0.20 17.57 5.23
C TYR A 13 -1.38 16.75 4.72
N ARG A 14 -1.25 16.36 3.48
CA ARG A 14 -2.15 15.42 2.81
C ARG A 14 -1.29 14.53 1.92
N CYS A 15 -0.59 13.59 2.55
CA CYS A 15 0.37 12.71 1.89
C CYS A 15 -0.23 11.33 1.77
N GLU A 16 -1.00 11.13 0.72
CA GLU A 16 -1.72 9.88 0.49
C GLU A 16 -1.16 9.15 -0.70
N TYR A 17 -1.04 7.83 -0.57
CA TYR A 17 -0.42 6.97 -1.57
C TYR A 17 -1.20 5.68 -1.73
N HIS A 18 -1.29 5.25 -2.97
CA HIS A 18 -1.75 3.91 -3.32
C HIS A 18 -0.51 3.02 -3.46
N ILE A 19 -0.43 1.97 -2.65
CA ILE A 19 0.74 1.09 -2.60
C ILE A 19 0.28 -0.33 -2.88
N VAL A 20 1.02 -1.03 -3.74
CA VAL A 20 0.75 -2.43 -4.07
C VAL A 20 2.03 -3.24 -3.91
N PHE A 21 1.95 -4.36 -3.23
CA PHE A 21 3.06 -5.30 -3.14
C PHE A 21 2.53 -6.73 -2.97
N ALA A 22 3.41 -7.70 -3.14
CA ALA A 22 3.01 -9.09 -3.25
C ALA A 22 3.88 -10.01 -2.42
N PRO A 23 3.37 -11.19 -2.04
CA PRO A 23 4.20 -12.25 -1.50
C PRO A 23 5.30 -12.67 -2.49
N LYS A 24 6.37 -13.22 -1.95
CA LYS A 24 7.49 -13.70 -2.75
C LYS A 24 7.00 -14.69 -3.80
N TYR A 25 7.42 -14.49 -5.04
CA TYR A 25 6.98 -15.25 -6.22
C TYR A 25 5.49 -15.10 -6.53
N ARG A 26 4.83 -14.10 -5.99
CA ARG A 26 3.37 -13.88 -6.13
C ARG A 26 2.57 -15.13 -5.79
N ARG A 27 3.00 -15.83 -4.76
CA ARG A 27 2.29 -17.04 -4.33
C ARG A 27 0.90 -16.69 -3.81
N LYS A 28 -0.05 -17.55 -4.13
CA LYS A 28 -1.43 -17.41 -3.68
C LYS A 28 -1.55 -18.00 -2.28
N VAL A 29 -1.14 -17.23 -1.28
CA VAL A 29 -1.10 -17.69 0.11
C VAL A 29 -1.97 -16.89 1.06
N ILE A 30 -2.52 -15.76 0.59
CA ILE A 30 -3.29 -14.87 1.45
C ILE A 30 -4.75 -15.32 1.49
N TYR A 31 -5.00 -16.33 2.33
CA TYR A 31 -6.32 -16.90 2.55
C TYR A 31 -6.66 -16.90 4.03
N LYS A 32 -7.93 -16.94 4.34
CA LYS A 32 -8.51 -17.24 5.67
C LYS A 32 -7.69 -16.65 6.83
N GLU A 33 -7.03 -17.52 7.60
CA GLU A 33 -6.29 -17.11 8.80
C GLU A 33 -5.13 -16.19 8.49
N ILE A 34 -4.39 -16.45 7.42
CA ILE A 34 -3.27 -15.60 7.00
C ILE A 34 -3.79 -14.22 6.61
N ARG A 35 -4.87 -14.16 5.87
CA ARG A 35 -5.50 -12.90 5.47
C ARG A 35 -5.94 -12.09 6.69
N LYS A 36 -6.57 -12.75 7.64
CA LYS A 36 -6.99 -12.13 8.90
C LYS A 36 -5.80 -11.60 9.68
N ASP A 37 -4.77 -12.42 9.83
CA ASP A 37 -3.57 -12.04 10.56
C ASP A 37 -2.85 -10.88 9.90
N ILE A 38 -2.74 -10.87 8.58
CA ILE A 38 -2.15 -9.75 7.84
C ILE A 38 -2.92 -8.46 8.14
N GLY A 39 -4.24 -8.50 8.13
CA GLY A 39 -5.06 -7.34 8.47
C GLY A 39 -4.78 -6.82 9.87
N GLU A 40 -4.72 -7.69 10.85
CA GLU A 40 -4.42 -7.32 12.23
C GLU A 40 -3.01 -6.76 12.38
N ILE A 41 -2.04 -7.43 11.79
CA ILE A 41 -0.62 -7.04 11.85
C ILE A 41 -0.42 -5.67 11.20
N PHE A 42 -1.00 -5.45 10.03
CA PHE A 42 -0.85 -4.19 9.32
C PHE A 42 -1.50 -3.03 10.08
N ARG A 43 -2.69 -3.25 10.65
CA ARG A 43 -3.32 -2.23 11.49
C ARG A 43 -2.44 -1.85 12.68
N LYS A 44 -1.87 -2.84 13.34
CA LYS A 44 -0.98 -2.62 14.48
C LYS A 44 0.27 -1.84 14.06
N LEU A 45 0.96 -2.29 13.02
CA LEU A 45 2.20 -1.67 12.57
C LEU A 45 1.97 -0.25 12.04
N CYS A 46 0.92 -0.06 11.27
CA CYS A 46 0.60 1.27 10.75
C CYS A 46 0.24 2.24 11.88
N ASN A 47 -0.51 1.76 12.88
CA ASN A 47 -0.83 2.57 14.04
C ASN A 47 0.45 2.98 14.79
N GLU A 48 1.40 2.08 14.97
CA GLU A 48 2.67 2.36 15.62
C GLU A 48 3.49 3.40 14.83
N MET A 49 3.43 3.36 13.51
CA MET A 49 4.12 4.30 12.64
C MET A 49 3.34 5.58 12.39
N LYS A 50 2.16 5.71 12.98
CA LYS A 50 1.25 6.85 12.76
C LYS A 50 0.85 7.01 11.30
N VAL A 51 0.74 5.91 10.61
CA VAL A 51 0.25 5.83 9.24
C VAL A 51 -1.21 5.41 9.29
N GLU A 52 -2.08 6.19 8.66
CA GLU A 52 -3.50 5.86 8.58
C GLU A 52 -3.76 4.97 7.37
N ILE A 53 -4.43 3.85 7.60
CA ILE A 53 -4.94 3.03 6.50
C ILE A 53 -6.33 3.56 6.15
N ILE A 54 -6.45 4.17 4.98
CA ILE A 54 -7.72 4.73 4.51
C ILE A 54 -8.57 3.62 3.92
N GLU A 55 -7.95 2.77 3.12
CA GLU A 55 -8.59 1.59 2.52
C GLU A 55 -7.51 0.54 2.27
N ALA A 56 -7.86 -0.73 2.36
CA ALA A 56 -6.94 -1.81 2.04
C ALA A 56 -7.69 -3.05 1.62
N GLU A 57 -7.09 -3.82 0.74
CA GLU A 57 -7.62 -5.10 0.29
C GLU A 57 -6.48 -6.11 0.22
N ALA A 58 -6.67 -7.23 0.89
CA ALA A 58 -5.75 -8.35 0.83
C ALA A 58 -6.29 -9.37 -0.17
N CYS A 59 -5.75 -9.34 -1.37
CA CYS A 59 -6.04 -10.34 -2.40
C CYS A 59 -5.17 -11.57 -2.16
N VAL A 60 -5.48 -12.68 -2.84
CA VAL A 60 -4.79 -13.95 -2.58
C VAL A 60 -3.29 -13.90 -2.86
N ASP A 61 -2.87 -13.05 -3.78
CA ASP A 61 -1.48 -12.95 -4.24
C ASP A 61 -0.90 -11.54 -4.19
N HIS A 62 -1.60 -10.58 -3.61
CA HIS A 62 -1.10 -9.22 -3.47
C HIS A 62 -1.93 -8.39 -2.48
N ILE A 63 -1.35 -7.29 -2.07
CA ILE A 63 -1.99 -6.32 -1.17
C ILE A 63 -2.11 -4.98 -1.89
N HIS A 64 -3.28 -4.37 -1.80
CA HIS A 64 -3.50 -2.97 -2.16
C HIS A 64 -3.74 -2.16 -0.90
N MET A 65 -3.10 -1.02 -0.78
CA MET A 65 -3.32 -0.12 0.36
C MET A 65 -3.42 1.32 -0.11
N LEU A 66 -4.38 2.02 0.43
CA LEU A 66 -4.42 3.48 0.36
C LEU A 66 -4.10 3.99 1.75
N VAL A 67 -2.99 4.71 1.88
CA VAL A 67 -2.46 5.13 3.19
C VAL A 67 -2.14 6.61 3.21
N SER A 68 -2.24 7.20 4.39
CA SER A 68 -1.76 8.55 4.68
C SER A 68 -0.49 8.43 5.51
N ILE A 69 0.62 8.91 4.96
CA ILE A 69 1.95 8.78 5.58
C ILE A 69 2.40 10.15 6.10
N PRO A 70 2.89 10.25 7.35
CA PRO A 70 3.39 11.53 7.85
C PRO A 70 4.55 12.06 7.00
N PRO A 71 4.70 13.39 6.88
CA PRO A 71 5.70 13.97 5.97
C PRO A 71 7.15 13.71 6.39
N TYR A 72 7.39 13.32 7.63
CA TYR A 72 8.72 13.01 8.11
C TYR A 72 9.17 11.56 7.78
N MET A 73 8.27 10.75 7.19
CA MET A 73 8.58 9.36 6.86
C MET A 73 8.57 9.16 5.36
N SER A 74 9.61 8.53 4.82
CA SER A 74 9.64 8.20 3.40
C SER A 74 8.77 6.97 3.12
N ILE A 75 8.32 6.87 1.87
CA ILE A 75 7.57 5.69 1.41
C ILE A 75 8.42 4.43 1.57
N ALA A 76 9.69 4.51 1.19
CA ALA A 76 10.61 3.37 1.30
C ALA A 76 10.78 2.92 2.75
N GLN A 77 10.89 3.85 3.68
CA GLN A 77 10.99 3.54 5.10
C GLN A 77 9.72 2.86 5.60
N PHE A 78 8.56 3.38 5.23
CA PHE A 78 7.29 2.81 5.60
C PHE A 78 7.13 1.39 5.07
N VAL A 79 7.30 1.20 3.76
CA VAL A 79 7.11 -0.11 3.14
C VAL A 79 8.15 -1.11 3.65
N GLY A 80 9.40 -0.68 3.78
CA GLY A 80 10.47 -1.54 4.30
C GLY A 80 10.18 -2.03 5.70
N THR A 81 9.76 -1.13 6.59
CA THR A 81 9.40 -1.49 7.96
C THR A 81 8.18 -2.40 8.00
N LEU A 82 7.14 -2.05 7.23
CA LEU A 82 5.92 -2.85 7.17
C LEU A 82 6.22 -4.28 6.71
N LYS A 83 7.00 -4.43 5.65
CA LYS A 83 7.35 -5.74 5.11
C LYS A 83 8.20 -6.55 6.09
N SER A 84 9.25 -5.96 6.63
CA SER A 84 10.18 -6.71 7.49
C SER A 84 9.51 -7.14 8.80
N LYS A 85 8.80 -6.24 9.46
CA LYS A 85 8.13 -6.56 10.71
C LYS A 85 6.95 -7.50 10.52
N SER A 86 6.15 -7.28 9.47
CA SER A 86 5.01 -8.16 9.20
C SER A 86 5.46 -9.57 8.84
N ALA A 87 6.55 -9.70 8.08
CA ALA A 87 7.08 -11.02 7.73
C ALA A 87 7.43 -11.83 8.97
N LEU A 88 8.12 -11.20 9.94
CA LEU A 88 8.46 -11.86 11.20
C LEU A 88 7.21 -12.29 11.96
N MET A 89 6.23 -11.43 12.04
CA MET A 89 4.98 -11.71 12.76
C MET A 89 4.15 -12.79 12.07
N ILE A 90 4.11 -12.79 10.74
CA ILE A 90 3.42 -13.81 9.96
C ILE A 90 4.08 -15.18 10.19
N PHE A 91 5.41 -15.25 10.11
CA PHE A 91 6.13 -16.50 10.33
C PHE A 91 6.04 -16.98 11.77
N ASP A 92 5.88 -16.08 12.71
CA ASP A 92 5.69 -16.44 14.12
C ASP A 92 4.33 -17.12 14.34
N ARG A 93 3.31 -16.63 13.67
CA ARG A 93 1.95 -17.20 13.74
C ARG A 93 1.75 -18.42 12.84
N HIS A 94 2.49 -18.50 11.75
CA HIS A 94 2.38 -19.55 10.73
C HIS A 94 3.76 -20.13 10.41
N ALA A 95 4.30 -20.87 11.36
CA ALA A 95 5.66 -21.38 11.30
C ALA A 95 5.94 -22.25 10.05
N ASN A 96 4.95 -22.94 9.54
CA ASN A 96 5.08 -23.77 8.34
C ASN A 96 5.42 -22.95 7.08
N LEU A 97 5.04 -21.69 7.01
CA LEU A 97 5.37 -20.84 5.89
C LEU A 97 6.85 -20.51 5.82
N LYS A 98 7.51 -20.46 6.97
CA LYS A 98 8.93 -20.18 7.06
C LYS A 98 9.76 -21.18 6.26
N TYR A 99 9.36 -22.43 6.24
CA TYR A 99 10.05 -23.48 5.47
C TYR A 99 9.85 -23.30 3.96
N ARG A 100 8.69 -22.77 3.56
CA ARG A 100 8.39 -22.54 2.15
C ARG A 100 9.15 -21.34 1.57
N TYR A 101 9.33 -20.29 2.37
CA TYR A 101 9.89 -19.02 1.90
C TYR A 101 11.36 -18.85 2.25
N GLY A 102 11.91 -19.74 3.08
CA GLY A 102 13.30 -19.61 3.54
C GLY A 102 13.56 -18.25 4.16
N ASN A 103 14.63 -18.11 4.87
CA ASN A 103 15.17 -16.85 5.35
C ASN A 103 14.24 -15.67 5.61
N ARG A 104 13.01 -15.92 6.07
CA ARG A 104 12.09 -14.87 6.53
C ARG A 104 11.64 -13.86 5.46
N ASN A 105 11.79 -14.21 4.19
CA ASN A 105 11.35 -13.35 3.09
C ASN A 105 9.95 -13.71 2.64
N PHE A 106 8.95 -13.25 3.39
CA PHE A 106 7.57 -13.48 3.01
C PHE A 106 7.17 -12.66 1.77
N TRP A 107 7.62 -11.42 1.70
CA TRP A 107 7.26 -10.48 0.64
C TRP A 107 8.29 -10.45 -0.48
N ALA A 108 7.81 -10.25 -1.70
CA ALA A 108 8.69 -9.99 -2.84
C ALA A 108 9.38 -8.64 -2.67
N ARG A 109 10.51 -8.47 -3.35
CA ARG A 109 11.18 -7.16 -3.41
C ARG A 109 10.33 -6.18 -4.19
N GLY A 110 10.46 -4.92 -3.84
CA GLY A 110 9.79 -3.85 -4.55
C GLY A 110 8.33 -3.68 -4.20
N TYR A 111 7.76 -2.68 -4.77
CA TYR A 111 6.37 -2.31 -4.61
C TYR A 111 6.00 -1.31 -5.70
N PHE A 112 4.72 -1.22 -5.99
CA PHE A 112 4.19 -0.13 -6.79
C PHE A 112 3.69 0.97 -5.87
N VAL A 113 3.97 2.22 -6.18
CA VAL A 113 3.42 3.36 -5.44
C VAL A 113 2.94 4.42 -6.41
N ASP A 114 1.80 4.99 -6.10
CA ASP A 114 1.24 6.11 -6.82
C ASP A 114 0.76 7.15 -5.82
N THR A 115 0.94 8.42 -6.16
CA THR A 115 0.45 9.51 -5.33
C THR A 115 -1.04 9.70 -5.57
N VAL A 116 -1.75 9.99 -4.47
CA VAL A 116 -3.18 10.28 -4.52
C VAL A 116 -3.37 11.74 -4.18
N GLY A 117 -3.87 12.50 -5.12
CA GLY A 117 -4.21 13.89 -4.86
C GLY A 117 -5.58 13.98 -4.19
N LYS A 118 -6.48 14.73 -4.82
CA LYS A 118 -7.83 14.93 -4.30
C LYS A 118 -8.82 13.81 -4.70
N ASN A 119 -8.34 12.76 -5.36
CA ASN A 119 -9.17 11.68 -5.90
C ASN A 119 -9.17 10.43 -5.02
N GLU A 120 -9.13 10.62 -3.71
CA GLU A 120 -9.15 9.52 -2.73
C GLU A 120 -10.28 8.53 -2.98
N LYS A 121 -11.49 9.04 -3.23
CA LYS A 121 -12.66 8.21 -3.50
C LYS A 121 -12.48 7.29 -4.71
N MET A 122 -11.92 7.83 -5.76
CA MET A 122 -11.71 7.09 -7.01
C MET A 122 -10.74 5.94 -6.80
N ILE A 123 -9.67 6.21 -6.08
CA ILE A 123 -8.64 5.20 -5.81
C ILE A 123 -9.15 4.16 -4.83
N ALA A 124 -9.91 4.57 -3.83
CA ALA A 124 -10.52 3.64 -2.90
C ALA A 124 -11.50 2.69 -3.61
N ASN A 125 -12.30 3.22 -4.52
CA ASN A 125 -13.20 2.39 -5.33
C ASN A 125 -12.41 1.42 -6.20
N TYR A 126 -11.32 1.89 -6.76
CA TYR A 126 -10.41 1.08 -7.54
C TYR A 126 -9.92 -0.12 -6.74
N ILE A 127 -9.41 0.11 -5.54
CA ILE A 127 -8.93 -0.96 -4.69
C ILE A 127 -10.03 -2.02 -4.46
N LYS A 128 -11.27 -1.57 -4.36
CA LYS A 128 -12.42 -2.47 -4.15
C LYS A 128 -12.82 -3.24 -5.41
N ASN A 129 -12.69 -2.62 -6.57
CA ASN A 129 -13.24 -3.13 -7.82
C ASN A 129 -12.23 -3.85 -8.71
N GLN A 130 -11.02 -4.07 -8.24
CA GLN A 130 -10.00 -4.82 -8.98
C GLN A 130 -9.27 -4.02 -10.04
N LEU A 131 -8.14 -4.59 -10.38
CA LEU A 131 -7.11 -4.02 -11.23
C LEU A 131 -7.50 -3.76 -12.68
N GLU A 132 -8.45 -4.48 -13.19
CA GLU A 132 -8.74 -4.46 -14.62
C GLU A 132 -9.27 -3.12 -15.12
N GLU A 133 -9.94 -2.39 -14.25
CA GLU A 133 -10.47 -1.07 -14.60
C GLU A 133 -9.44 0.03 -14.47
N ASP A 134 -8.33 -0.27 -13.85
CA ASP A 134 -7.37 0.75 -13.45
C ASP A 134 -6.55 1.30 -14.57
N PHE A 135 -6.13 0.45 -15.47
CA PHE A 135 -5.34 0.91 -16.61
C PHE A 135 -6.04 2.01 -17.38
N ALA A 136 -7.35 1.86 -17.53
CA ALA A 136 -8.13 2.87 -18.24
C ALA A 136 -8.15 4.20 -17.48
N LYS A 137 -8.33 4.15 -16.19
CA LYS A 137 -8.36 5.35 -15.34
C LYS A 137 -7.01 6.02 -15.26
N ASP A 138 -5.95 5.25 -15.06
CA ASP A 138 -4.60 5.76 -15.01
C ASP A 138 -4.22 6.42 -16.33
N GLN A 139 -4.56 5.80 -17.45
CA GLN A 139 -4.32 6.38 -18.76
C GLN A 139 -5.07 7.68 -18.98
N ILE A 140 -6.31 7.74 -18.54
CA ILE A 140 -7.10 8.95 -18.63
C ILE A 140 -6.47 10.06 -17.78
N THR A 141 -6.09 9.75 -16.58
CA THR A 141 -5.44 10.71 -15.69
C THR A 141 -4.13 11.22 -16.27
N LEU A 142 -3.33 10.32 -16.81
CA LEU A 142 -2.07 10.69 -17.47
C LEU A 142 -2.29 11.56 -18.70
N LYS A 143 -3.32 11.29 -19.48
CA LYS A 143 -3.63 12.10 -20.68
C LYS A 143 -4.03 13.53 -20.34
N GLU A 144 -4.68 13.71 -19.21
CA GLU A 144 -5.11 15.02 -18.76
C GLU A 144 -4.01 15.81 -18.06
N PHE A 145 -2.97 15.11 -17.65
CA PHE A 145 -1.88 15.73 -16.92
C PHE A 145 -0.96 16.51 -17.85
N ALA A 146 -0.76 17.77 -17.53
CA ALA A 146 0.26 18.61 -18.19
C ALA A 146 1.28 18.98 -17.12
N ASP A 147 2.54 18.64 -17.34
CA ASP A 147 3.60 18.97 -16.41
C ASP A 147 3.96 20.47 -16.55
N PRO A 148 3.71 21.29 -15.53
CA PRO A 148 4.00 22.71 -15.60
C PRO A 148 5.50 23.04 -15.58
N PHE A 149 6.33 22.09 -15.13
CA PHE A 149 7.78 22.30 -15.03
C PHE A 149 8.53 21.87 -16.27
N THR A 150 8.14 20.77 -16.88
CA THR A 150 8.80 20.24 -18.08
C THR A 150 8.09 20.65 -19.36
N GLY A 151 6.84 21.09 -19.28
CA GLY A 151 6.03 21.44 -20.45
C GLY A 151 5.58 20.22 -21.26
N VAL A 152 5.84 19.03 -20.78
CA VAL A 152 5.46 17.80 -21.46
C VAL A 152 4.00 17.50 -21.23
N ARG A 153 3.25 17.34 -22.32
CA ARG A 153 1.88 16.86 -22.25
C ARG A 153 1.86 15.39 -22.57
N ASN A 154 1.24 14.64 -21.73
CA ASN A 154 0.98 13.23 -22.01
C ASN A 154 -0.12 13.14 -23.04
N LYS A 155 0.22 12.54 -24.13
CA LYS A 155 -0.73 12.34 -25.23
C LYS A 155 -1.47 11.04 -25.08
#